data_1e4fc91756c9b9599e8ce7e544db596a
#
_entry.id   1e4fc91756c9b9599e8ce7e544db596a
#
_cell.length_a   1.000
_cell.length_b   1.000
_cell.length_c   1.000
_cell.angle_alpha   90.00
_cell.angle_beta   90.00
_cell.angle_gamma   90.00
#
_symmetry.space_group_name_H-M   'P 1'
#
loop_
_entity.id
_entity.type
_entity.pdbx_description
1 polymer ?
#
loop_
_entity_poly.entity_id
_entity_poly.type
_entity_poly.pdbx_seq_one_letter_code
_entity_poly.pdbx_strand_id
1 'polypeptide(L)'
;MDFLKIINLMKEAGVSFSSGLTNDTLAKVEKTYEICFPDSLKEFYLTALPISVGNTEFPRWDDFSPKNIVVIRQRMSAPYQWLKRDIENGFCLSTWAGKTIDELLETAPKLIPIYSHRYVPMLNHPNPPVISTVGRDTVCYGVSLEDYLLREFCDENTAFEGMKVPYIPLWSDILDCRR
;
A
#
# COMPACT_ATOMS: atom_id res chain seq x y z
N MET A 1 5.10 15.60 -11.07
CA MET A 1 3.87 14.83 -10.81
C MET A 1 2.77 15.80 -10.40
N ASP A 2 1.54 15.68 -10.92
CA ASP A 2 0.50 16.67 -10.59
C ASP A 2 -0.60 16.03 -9.72
N PHE A 3 -0.26 15.80 -8.44
CA PHE A 3 -1.23 15.28 -7.49
C PHE A 3 -2.43 16.20 -7.25
N LEU A 4 -2.30 17.50 -7.49
CA LEU A 4 -3.45 18.42 -7.39
C LEU A 4 -4.57 18.05 -8.38
N LYS A 5 -4.19 17.67 -9.61
CA LYS A 5 -5.16 17.22 -10.62
C LYS A 5 -5.84 15.93 -10.16
N ILE A 6 -5.06 14.93 -9.71
CA ILE A 6 -5.59 13.63 -9.24
C ILE A 6 -6.52 13.84 -8.03
N ILE A 7 -6.11 14.65 -7.06
CA ILE A 7 -6.93 14.96 -5.87
C ILE A 7 -8.26 15.61 -6.27
N ASN A 8 -8.28 16.50 -7.27
CA ASN A 8 -9.53 17.09 -7.74
C ASN A 8 -10.44 16.04 -8.38
N LEU A 9 -9.92 15.15 -9.22
CA LEU A 9 -10.68 14.03 -9.78
C LEU A 9 -11.22 13.11 -8.68
N MET A 10 -10.40 12.79 -7.69
CA MET A 10 -10.84 11.97 -6.54
C MET A 10 -11.95 12.67 -5.73
N LYS A 11 -11.91 14.00 -5.58
CA LYS A 11 -13.00 14.77 -4.94
C LYS A 11 -14.30 14.69 -5.75
N GLU A 12 -14.22 14.80 -7.07
CA GLU A 12 -15.36 14.62 -7.96
C GLU A 12 -15.96 13.22 -7.85
N ALA A 13 -15.12 12.22 -7.62
CA ALA A 13 -15.53 10.84 -7.34
C ALA A 13 -16.01 10.61 -5.88
N GLY A 14 -16.12 11.66 -5.07
CA GLY A 14 -16.70 11.60 -3.73
C GLY A 14 -15.70 11.34 -2.59
N VAL A 15 -14.39 11.40 -2.85
CA VAL A 15 -13.38 11.27 -1.79
C VAL A 15 -13.29 12.57 -0.99
N SER A 16 -13.41 12.47 0.33
CA SER A 16 -13.23 13.59 1.25
C SER A 16 -11.74 13.75 1.62
N PHE A 17 -11.29 14.99 1.73
CA PHE A 17 -9.92 15.34 2.08
C PHE A 17 -9.88 16.39 3.18
N SER A 18 -8.85 16.33 4.03
CA SER A 18 -8.38 17.44 4.86
C SER A 18 -7.18 18.13 4.21
N SER A 19 -6.66 19.16 4.88
CA SER A 19 -5.36 19.76 4.51
C SER A 19 -4.26 18.70 4.51
N GLY A 20 -3.25 18.91 3.67
CA GLY A 20 -2.07 18.05 3.64
C GLY A 20 -1.33 18.03 4.98
N LEU A 21 -0.57 16.96 5.19
CA LEU A 21 0.32 16.83 6.34
C LEU A 21 1.45 17.85 6.27
N THR A 22 2.04 18.19 7.42
CA THR A 22 3.28 18.94 7.49
C THR A 22 4.48 17.97 7.43
N ASN A 23 5.67 18.49 7.08
CA ASN A 23 6.90 17.71 7.14
C ASN A 23 7.17 17.14 8.54
N ASP A 24 6.88 17.92 9.59
CA ASP A 24 7.02 17.45 10.99
C ASP A 24 6.07 16.30 11.30
N THR A 25 4.83 16.37 10.79
CA THR A 25 3.85 15.28 10.94
C THR A 25 4.30 14.04 10.19
N LEU A 26 4.81 14.17 8.95
CA LEU A 26 5.37 13.04 8.19
C LEU A 26 6.53 12.39 8.94
N ALA A 27 7.49 13.18 9.43
CA ALA A 27 8.62 12.65 10.20
C ALA A 27 8.16 11.93 11.48
N LYS A 28 7.13 12.46 12.14
CA LYS A 28 6.53 11.81 13.32
C LYS A 28 5.85 10.49 12.95
N VAL A 29 5.15 10.41 11.81
CA VAL A 29 4.54 9.17 11.31
C VAL A 29 5.63 8.13 11.03
N GLU A 30 6.66 8.51 10.24
CA GLU A 30 7.76 7.61 9.90
C GLU A 30 8.44 7.04 11.14
N LYS A 31 8.67 7.87 12.15
CA LYS A 31 9.23 7.45 13.44
C LYS A 31 8.27 6.54 14.23
N THR A 32 6.97 6.87 14.27
CA THR A 32 5.97 6.14 15.09
C THR A 32 5.74 4.72 14.57
N TYR A 33 5.75 4.55 13.25
CA TYR A 33 5.47 3.27 12.60
C TYR A 33 6.72 2.59 12.05
N GLU A 34 7.90 3.21 12.22
CA GLU A 34 9.19 2.71 11.72
C GLU A 34 9.14 2.43 10.20
N ILE A 35 8.60 3.36 9.45
CA ILE A 35 8.49 3.32 8.00
C ILE A 35 9.22 4.50 7.39
N CYS A 36 9.46 4.40 6.06
CA CYS A 36 9.88 5.51 5.24
C CYS A 36 8.88 5.62 4.08
N PHE A 37 8.16 6.73 3.97
CA PHE A 37 7.28 6.95 2.85
C PHE A 37 8.10 7.15 1.57
N PRO A 38 7.72 6.49 0.44
CA PRO A 38 8.26 6.84 -0.87
C PRO A 38 7.94 8.30 -1.25
N ASP A 39 8.74 8.89 -2.12
CA ASP A 39 8.60 10.30 -2.50
C ASP A 39 7.21 10.63 -3.05
N SER A 40 6.65 9.75 -3.88
CA SER A 40 5.29 9.91 -4.40
C SER A 40 4.22 9.98 -3.30
N LEU A 41 4.35 9.14 -2.27
CA LEU A 41 3.40 9.10 -1.17
C LEU A 41 3.57 10.31 -0.23
N LYS A 42 4.81 10.78 -0.03
CA LYS A 42 5.09 12.03 0.69
C LYS A 42 4.44 13.22 -0.03
N GLU A 43 4.68 13.36 -1.33
CA GLU A 43 4.12 14.46 -2.13
C GLU A 43 2.58 14.45 -2.09
N PHE A 44 1.97 13.27 -2.23
CA PHE A 44 0.53 13.12 -2.14
C PHE A 44 -0.02 13.57 -0.79
N TYR A 45 0.54 13.06 0.33
CA TYR A 45 0.07 13.42 1.67
C TYR A 45 0.42 14.84 2.10
N LEU A 46 1.49 15.45 1.59
CA LEU A 46 1.78 16.88 1.78
C LEU A 46 0.77 17.75 1.04
N THR A 47 0.25 17.28 -0.10
CA THR A 47 -0.72 18.06 -0.90
C THR A 47 -2.11 18.02 -0.27
N ALA A 48 -2.62 16.84 0.07
CA ALA A 48 -3.88 16.66 0.80
C ALA A 48 -3.93 15.28 1.46
N LEU A 49 -4.59 15.18 2.61
CA LEU A 49 -4.79 13.91 3.31
C LEU A 49 -6.20 13.39 3.01
N PRO A 50 -6.36 12.24 2.32
CA PRO A 50 -7.65 11.62 2.13
C PRO A 50 -8.20 11.10 3.45
N ILE A 51 -9.51 11.27 3.69
CA ILE A 51 -10.17 10.87 4.93
C ILE A 51 -11.11 9.69 4.68
N SER A 52 -12.02 9.81 3.73
CA SER A 52 -13.04 8.80 3.48
C SER A 52 -13.59 8.86 2.07
N VAL A 53 -14.18 7.75 1.62
CA VAL A 53 -15.09 7.68 0.48
C VAL A 53 -16.26 6.77 0.88
N GLY A 54 -17.48 7.29 0.77
CA GLY A 54 -18.66 6.61 1.33
C GLY A 54 -18.44 6.27 2.80
N ASN A 55 -18.55 5.00 3.16
CA ASN A 55 -18.36 4.50 4.53
C ASN A 55 -16.94 3.94 4.80
N THR A 56 -16.01 4.09 3.84
CA THR A 56 -14.65 3.55 3.97
C THR A 56 -13.66 4.65 4.31
N GLU A 57 -12.88 4.43 5.37
CA GLU A 57 -11.88 5.37 5.87
C GLU A 57 -10.48 5.06 5.34
N PHE A 58 -9.73 6.11 5.03
CA PHE A 58 -8.29 6.04 4.79
C PHE A 58 -7.52 5.96 6.12
N PRO A 59 -6.23 5.55 6.10
CA PRO A 59 -5.40 5.63 7.30
C PRO A 59 -5.29 7.08 7.79
N ARG A 60 -5.62 7.32 9.05
CA ARG A 60 -5.53 8.65 9.68
C ARG A 60 -4.10 8.89 10.17
N TRP A 61 -3.23 9.28 9.24
CA TRP A 61 -1.82 9.54 9.54
C TRP A 61 -1.60 10.77 10.43
N ASP A 62 -2.60 11.64 10.55
CA ASP A 62 -2.65 12.83 11.39
C ASP A 62 -3.10 12.56 12.85
N ASP A 63 -3.65 11.37 13.12
CA ASP A 63 -4.14 10.97 14.45
C ASP A 63 -3.15 10.07 15.18
N PHE A 64 -2.52 10.60 16.22
CA PHE A 64 -1.58 9.88 17.08
C PHE A 64 -2.22 9.35 18.39
N SER A 65 -3.54 9.24 18.46
CA SER A 65 -4.20 8.58 19.56
C SER A 65 -3.76 7.11 19.70
N PRO A 66 -3.67 6.56 20.92
CA PRO A 66 -3.30 5.16 21.10
C PRO A 66 -4.18 4.19 20.33
N LYS A 67 -5.47 4.49 20.19
CA LYS A 67 -6.43 3.69 19.43
C LYS A 67 -6.06 3.64 17.95
N ASN A 68 -5.80 4.80 17.34
CA ASN A 68 -5.47 4.86 15.89
C ASN A 68 -4.10 4.23 15.62
N ILE A 69 -3.12 4.40 16.50
CA ILE A 69 -1.81 3.75 16.38
C ILE A 69 -1.97 2.22 16.31
N VAL A 70 -2.79 1.64 17.18
CA VAL A 70 -3.08 0.20 17.18
C VAL A 70 -3.74 -0.22 15.86
N VAL A 71 -4.74 0.52 15.38
CA VAL A 71 -5.45 0.22 14.13
C VAL A 71 -4.48 0.24 12.93
N ILE A 72 -3.64 1.25 12.81
CA ILE A 72 -2.68 1.32 11.69
C ILE A 72 -1.65 0.18 11.77
N ARG A 73 -1.11 -0.12 12.95
CA ARG A 73 -0.20 -1.26 13.14
C ARG A 73 -0.85 -2.60 12.78
N GLN A 74 -2.10 -2.79 13.16
CA GLN A 74 -2.87 -3.98 12.77
C GLN A 74 -3.03 -4.07 11.24
N ARG A 75 -3.36 -2.97 10.57
CA ARG A 75 -3.43 -2.92 9.10
C ARG A 75 -2.09 -3.25 8.46
N MET A 76 -0.97 -2.76 9.00
CA MET A 76 0.36 -3.06 8.48
C MET A 76 0.74 -4.53 8.68
N SER A 77 0.33 -5.18 9.76
CA SER A 77 0.66 -6.58 10.06
C SER A 77 -0.29 -7.59 9.38
N ALA A 78 -1.50 -7.18 9.04
CA ALA A 78 -2.54 -8.07 8.52
C ALA A 78 -2.12 -8.87 7.27
N PRO A 79 -1.46 -8.30 6.24
CA PRO A 79 -1.03 -9.05 5.06
C PRO A 79 -0.14 -10.26 5.40
N TYR A 80 0.80 -10.07 6.32
CA TYR A 80 1.73 -11.12 6.75
C TYR A 80 1.02 -12.20 7.55
N GLN A 81 0.07 -11.82 8.42
CA GLN A 81 -0.73 -12.76 9.20
C GLN A 81 -1.65 -13.60 8.31
N TRP A 82 -2.27 -12.99 7.29
CA TRP A 82 -3.08 -13.70 6.31
C TRP A 82 -2.24 -14.66 5.48
N LEU A 83 -1.09 -14.21 4.98
CA LEU A 83 -0.19 -15.06 4.20
C LEU A 83 0.36 -16.23 5.04
N LYS A 84 0.78 -15.93 6.29
CA LYS A 84 1.24 -16.98 7.23
C LYS A 84 0.18 -18.06 7.40
N ARG A 85 -1.07 -17.67 7.65
CA ARG A 85 -2.19 -18.60 7.75
C ARG A 85 -2.41 -19.42 6.49
N ASP A 86 -2.29 -18.80 5.31
CA ASP A 86 -2.46 -19.51 4.04
C ASP A 86 -1.35 -20.55 3.84
N ILE A 87 -0.11 -20.22 4.20
CA ILE A 87 1.03 -21.17 4.15
C ILE A 87 0.83 -22.31 5.15
N GLU A 88 0.42 -22.02 6.38
CA GLU A 88 0.07 -23.04 7.39
C GLU A 88 -1.05 -23.96 6.93
N ASN A 89 -1.96 -23.46 6.07
CA ASN A 89 -3.03 -24.24 5.43
C ASN A 89 -2.61 -24.89 4.10
N GLY A 90 -1.31 -24.97 3.80
CA GLY A 90 -0.76 -25.71 2.67
C GLY A 90 -0.49 -24.89 1.42
N PHE A 91 -0.63 -23.56 1.44
CA PHE A 91 -0.22 -22.74 0.32
C PHE A 91 1.32 -22.70 0.26
N CYS A 92 1.88 -23.11 -0.87
CA CYS A 92 3.33 -23.13 -1.10
C CYS A 92 3.62 -22.85 -2.56
N LEU A 93 4.71 -22.13 -2.81
CA LEU A 93 5.25 -21.90 -4.15
C LEU A 93 6.55 -22.69 -4.32
N SER A 94 6.82 -23.17 -5.54
CA SER A 94 8.07 -23.89 -5.85
C SER A 94 9.32 -23.07 -5.55
N THR A 95 9.24 -21.75 -5.70
CA THR A 95 10.32 -20.79 -5.39
C THR A 95 10.65 -20.70 -3.89
N TRP A 96 9.75 -21.22 -3.01
CA TRP A 96 9.89 -21.21 -1.55
C TRP A 96 10.43 -22.55 -0.98
N ALA A 97 10.75 -23.50 -1.86
CA ALA A 97 11.22 -24.81 -1.43
C ALA A 97 12.43 -24.71 -0.49
N GLY A 98 12.35 -25.38 0.66
CA GLY A 98 13.40 -25.41 1.67
C GLY A 98 13.48 -24.17 2.58
N LYS A 99 12.57 -23.21 2.45
CA LYS A 99 12.48 -22.04 3.34
C LYS A 99 11.38 -22.24 4.39
N THR A 100 11.64 -21.78 5.59
CA THR A 100 10.62 -21.66 6.64
C THR A 100 9.74 -20.44 6.41
N ILE A 101 8.56 -20.41 7.05
CA ILE A 101 7.65 -19.26 6.99
C ILE A 101 8.35 -17.99 7.48
N ASP A 102 9.09 -18.08 8.57
CA ASP A 102 9.75 -16.92 9.18
C ASP A 102 10.85 -16.37 8.25
N GLU A 103 11.66 -17.23 7.63
CA GLU A 103 12.65 -16.81 6.61
C GLU A 103 12.01 -16.13 5.40
N LEU A 104 10.83 -16.58 4.97
CA LEU A 104 10.10 -15.95 3.88
C LEU A 104 9.58 -14.55 4.29
N LEU A 105 9.00 -14.45 5.48
CA LEU A 105 8.44 -13.19 5.97
C LEU A 105 9.52 -12.15 6.29
N GLU A 106 10.72 -12.57 6.72
CA GLU A 106 11.86 -11.69 6.96
C GLU A 106 12.36 -10.99 5.69
N THR A 107 12.15 -11.59 4.52
CA THR A 107 12.53 -10.96 3.24
C THR A 107 11.54 -9.92 2.75
N ALA A 108 10.33 -9.93 3.28
CA ALA A 108 9.25 -9.06 2.81
C ALA A 108 9.45 -7.60 3.26
N PRO A 109 9.31 -6.62 2.34
CA PRO A 109 9.32 -5.21 2.73
C PRO A 109 8.09 -4.87 3.58
N LYS A 110 8.22 -3.91 4.49
CA LYS A 110 7.03 -3.36 5.18
C LYS A 110 6.01 -2.86 4.16
N LEU A 111 4.74 -3.12 4.41
CA LEU A 111 3.63 -2.66 3.59
C LEU A 111 2.95 -1.47 4.26
N ILE A 112 2.89 -0.35 3.55
CA ILE A 112 2.27 0.90 4.01
C ILE A 112 0.81 0.90 3.53
N PRO A 113 -0.18 0.86 4.43
CA PRO A 113 -1.59 0.88 4.03
C PRO A 113 -1.97 2.24 3.45
N ILE A 114 -2.69 2.24 2.33
CA ILE A 114 -3.19 3.47 1.70
C ILE A 114 -4.71 3.53 1.63
N TYR A 115 -5.38 2.42 1.34
CA TYR A 115 -6.83 2.35 1.30
C TYR A 115 -7.30 0.89 1.39
N SER A 116 -8.28 0.55 2.21
CA SER A 116 -8.79 -0.82 2.37
C SER A 116 -7.63 -1.83 2.53
N HIS A 117 -7.51 -2.82 1.65
CA HIS A 117 -6.42 -3.80 1.57
C HIS A 117 -5.40 -3.48 0.46
N ARG A 118 -5.21 -2.19 0.17
CA ARG A 118 -4.22 -1.65 -0.77
C ARG A 118 -3.02 -1.14 -0.01
N TYR A 119 -1.83 -1.47 -0.50
CA TYR A 119 -0.57 -1.18 0.17
C TYR A 119 0.49 -0.71 -0.81
N VAL A 120 1.33 0.19 -0.35
CA VAL A 120 2.59 0.56 -0.99
C VAL A 120 3.73 -0.19 -0.29
N PRO A 121 4.51 -1.03 -0.99
CA PRO A 121 5.67 -1.69 -0.40
C PRO A 121 6.78 -0.67 -0.15
N MET A 122 7.43 -0.76 1.02
CA MET A 122 8.59 0.08 1.37
C MET A 122 9.82 -0.43 0.62
N LEU A 123 10.01 0.07 -0.59
CA LEU A 123 11.16 -0.24 -1.46
C LEU A 123 12.06 0.98 -1.58
N ASN A 124 13.32 0.76 -1.95
CA ASN A 124 14.22 1.86 -2.39
C ASN A 124 13.84 2.30 -3.82
N HIS A 125 12.65 2.88 -3.94
CA HIS A 125 12.07 3.36 -5.20
C HIS A 125 11.20 4.58 -4.91
N PRO A 126 11.34 5.69 -5.67
CA PRO A 126 10.61 6.94 -5.38
C PRO A 126 9.10 6.81 -5.57
N ASN A 127 8.66 5.91 -6.44
CA ASN A 127 7.25 5.68 -6.76
C ASN A 127 6.99 4.18 -6.97
N PRO A 128 6.96 3.37 -5.89
CA PRO A 128 6.75 1.93 -5.98
C PRO A 128 5.31 1.59 -6.41
N PRO A 129 5.08 0.36 -6.90
CA PRO A 129 3.75 -0.08 -7.28
C PRO A 129 2.83 -0.16 -6.07
N VAL A 130 1.53 -0.19 -6.34
CA VAL A 130 0.49 -0.47 -5.35
C VAL A 130 0.01 -1.91 -5.53
N ILE A 131 0.02 -2.67 -4.45
CA ILE A 131 -0.53 -4.02 -4.42
C ILE A 131 -1.79 -4.10 -3.57
N SER A 132 -2.71 -4.95 -3.98
CA SER A 132 -3.82 -5.41 -3.16
C SER A 132 -3.48 -6.79 -2.63
N THR A 133 -3.56 -6.99 -1.32
CA THR A 133 -3.24 -8.30 -0.74
C THR A 133 -4.16 -8.68 0.40
N VAL A 134 -4.66 -9.91 0.32
CA VAL A 134 -5.34 -10.65 1.38
C VAL A 134 -4.74 -12.07 1.37
N GLY A 135 -3.59 -12.24 2.02
CA GLY A 135 -2.84 -13.50 2.01
C GLY A 135 -2.34 -13.86 0.59
N ARG A 136 -2.65 -15.08 0.16
CA ARG A 136 -2.31 -15.56 -1.20
C ARG A 136 -3.06 -14.85 -2.33
N ASP A 137 -4.13 -14.13 -2.01
CA ASP A 137 -4.83 -13.28 -2.98
C ASP A 137 -4.13 -11.93 -3.06
N THR A 138 -3.04 -11.89 -3.84
CA THR A 138 -2.23 -10.71 -4.06
C THR A 138 -2.21 -10.36 -5.54
N VAL A 139 -2.50 -9.10 -5.86
CA VAL A 139 -2.51 -8.58 -7.23
C VAL A 139 -1.89 -7.18 -7.30
N CYS A 140 -1.28 -6.84 -8.43
CA CYS A 140 -0.83 -5.48 -8.70
C CYS A 140 -2.05 -4.62 -9.08
N TYR A 141 -2.28 -3.54 -8.34
CA TYR A 141 -3.40 -2.63 -8.55
C TYR A 141 -3.00 -1.32 -9.23
N GLY A 142 -1.72 -1.00 -9.23
CA GLY A 142 -1.15 0.14 -9.94
C GLY A 142 0.36 0.00 -10.04
N VAL A 143 0.94 0.36 -11.19
CA VAL A 143 2.40 0.36 -11.39
C VAL A 143 3.07 1.54 -10.70
N SER A 144 2.30 2.52 -10.28
CA SER A 144 2.67 3.68 -9.50
C SER A 144 1.50 4.13 -8.62
N LEU A 145 1.74 5.07 -7.70
CA LEU A 145 0.68 5.63 -6.87
C LEU A 145 -0.39 6.33 -7.71
N GLU A 146 0.02 7.12 -8.72
CA GLU A 146 -0.92 7.83 -9.58
C GLU A 146 -1.78 6.88 -10.39
N ASP A 147 -1.16 5.89 -11.02
CA ASP A 147 -1.86 4.88 -11.81
C ASP A 147 -2.93 4.18 -10.95
N TYR A 148 -2.57 3.83 -9.71
CA TYR A 148 -3.52 3.27 -8.75
C TYR A 148 -4.67 4.22 -8.42
N LEU A 149 -4.38 5.47 -8.06
CA LEU A 149 -5.40 6.43 -7.64
C LEU A 149 -6.40 6.72 -8.77
N LEU A 150 -5.91 6.85 -10.01
CA LEU A 150 -6.76 7.05 -11.18
C LEU A 150 -7.65 5.84 -11.45
N ARG A 151 -7.14 4.62 -11.31
CA ARG A 151 -7.92 3.39 -11.49
C ARG A 151 -8.96 3.16 -10.40
N GLU A 152 -8.59 3.36 -9.16
CA GLU A 152 -9.46 3.06 -8.02
C GLU A 152 -10.60 4.09 -7.90
N PHE A 153 -10.35 5.37 -8.23
CA PHE A 153 -11.28 6.46 -7.95
C PHE A 153 -11.80 7.21 -9.18
N CYS A 154 -11.19 7.03 -10.35
CA CYS A 154 -11.50 7.84 -11.54
C CYS A 154 -11.88 7.02 -12.77
N ASP A 155 -12.07 5.69 -12.65
CA ASP A 155 -12.40 4.76 -13.74
C ASP A 155 -11.44 4.82 -14.95
N GLU A 156 -10.23 5.33 -14.76
CA GLU A 156 -9.21 5.35 -15.82
C GLU A 156 -8.53 3.97 -15.92
N ASN A 157 -9.11 3.06 -16.68
CA ASN A 157 -8.54 1.75 -16.97
C ASN A 157 -7.48 1.84 -18.08
N THR A 158 -6.23 2.10 -17.69
CA THR A 158 -5.08 1.90 -18.59
C THR A 158 -4.62 0.44 -18.52
N ALA A 159 -4.31 -0.20 -19.65
CA ALA A 159 -3.83 -1.57 -19.64
C ALA A 159 -2.43 -1.65 -19.00
N PHE A 160 -2.18 -2.71 -18.20
CA PHE A 160 -0.84 -2.99 -17.65
C PHE A 160 0.14 -3.58 -18.70
N GLU A 161 -0.32 -3.76 -19.95
CA GLU A 161 0.49 -4.37 -20.99
C GLU A 161 1.81 -3.63 -21.22
N GLY A 162 2.91 -4.34 -21.05
CA GLY A 162 4.26 -3.81 -21.26
C GLY A 162 4.85 -3.00 -20.09
N MET A 163 4.11 -2.73 -19.03
CA MET A 163 4.62 -2.02 -17.86
C MET A 163 5.41 -2.98 -16.95
N LYS A 164 6.67 -2.61 -16.65
CA LYS A 164 7.51 -3.37 -15.72
C LYS A 164 7.20 -2.94 -14.29
N VAL A 165 6.72 -3.87 -13.50
CA VAL A 165 6.57 -3.70 -12.05
C VAL A 165 7.89 -4.07 -11.39
N PRO A 166 8.48 -3.22 -10.51
CA PRO A 166 9.64 -3.57 -9.73
C PRO A 166 9.41 -4.86 -8.92
N TYR A 167 10.46 -5.68 -8.77
CA TYR A 167 10.38 -6.87 -7.92
C TYR A 167 10.16 -6.48 -6.46
N ILE A 168 9.14 -7.05 -5.85
CA ILE A 168 8.76 -6.86 -4.45
C ILE A 168 9.06 -8.19 -3.74
N PRO A 169 10.14 -8.29 -2.92
CA PRO A 169 10.49 -9.54 -2.24
C PRO A 169 9.26 -10.20 -1.60
N LEU A 170 9.14 -11.51 -1.73
CA LEU A 170 8.01 -12.35 -1.32
C LEU A 170 6.73 -12.12 -2.17
N TRP A 171 6.28 -10.87 -2.33
CA TRP A 171 5.00 -10.55 -2.96
C TRP A 171 5.03 -10.79 -4.48
N SER A 172 6.15 -10.53 -5.15
CA SER A 172 6.29 -10.81 -6.58
C SER A 172 6.20 -12.30 -6.90
N ASP A 173 6.68 -13.17 -6.00
CA ASP A 173 6.56 -14.62 -6.16
C ASP A 173 5.08 -15.05 -6.24
N ILE A 174 4.22 -14.41 -5.46
CA ILE A 174 2.77 -14.67 -5.46
C ILE A 174 2.11 -14.05 -6.71
N LEU A 175 2.51 -12.82 -7.08
CA LEU A 175 2.00 -12.13 -8.27
C LEU A 175 2.30 -12.91 -9.56
N ASP A 176 3.50 -13.49 -9.67
CA ASP A 176 3.94 -14.20 -10.88
C ASP A 176 3.29 -15.58 -11.05
N CYS A 177 2.78 -16.18 -9.95
CA CYS A 177 2.03 -17.45 -10.02
C CYS A 177 0.65 -17.35 -10.70
N ARG A 178 0.17 -16.13 -10.94
CA ARG A 178 -1.13 -15.87 -11.57
C ARG A 178 -1.03 -15.44 -13.03
N ARG A 179 0.19 -15.39 -13.57
CA ARG A 179 0.47 -15.14 -14.98
C ARG A 179 0.69 -16.46 -15.70
#